data_2e5fed5bb3f493b69380eca4acc31685
#
_entry.id   2e5fed5bb3f493b69380eca4acc31685
#
_cell.length_a   1.000
_cell.length_b   1.000
_cell.length_c   1.000
_cell.angle_alpha   90.00
_cell.angle_beta   90.00
_cell.angle_gamma   90.00
#
_symmetry.space_group_name_H-M   'P 1'
#
loop_
_entity.id
_entity.type
_entity.pdbx_description
1 polymer ?
#
loop_
_entity_poly.entity_id
_entity_poly.type
_entity_poly.pdbx_seq_one_letter_code
_entity_poly.pdbx_strand_id
1 'polypeptide(L)'
;MSDYRMSGSGLYDANHQLIAKATGESLFDNANQRVGIIRGDTLFDLQDRKMMSVRGTEIYDASDKRVAARSVVKKAIKGAAEEIMCAAMWFCFIR
;
A
#
# COMPACT_ATOMS: atom_id res chain seq x y z
N MET A 1 -12.47 -0.47 -13.59
CA MET A 1 -11.89 -1.81 -13.61
C MET A 1 -10.57 -1.78 -12.84
N SER A 2 -10.33 -2.78 -12.01
CA SER A 2 -9.08 -2.83 -11.23
C SER A 2 -7.97 -3.45 -12.06
N ASP A 3 -6.82 -2.78 -12.11
CA ASP A 3 -5.66 -3.27 -12.83
C ASP A 3 -4.69 -4.04 -11.93
N TYR A 4 -4.96 -4.06 -10.62
CA TYR A 4 -4.06 -4.66 -9.64
C TYR A 4 -4.84 -5.58 -8.72
N ARG A 5 -4.15 -6.57 -8.16
CA ARG A 5 -4.77 -7.55 -7.27
C ARG A 5 -3.82 -7.91 -6.13
N MET A 6 -4.36 -7.93 -4.92
CA MET A 6 -3.67 -8.50 -3.77
C MET A 6 -4.02 -9.98 -3.67
N SER A 7 -3.01 -10.82 -3.66
CA SER A 7 -3.16 -12.26 -3.47
C SER A 7 -2.18 -12.69 -2.38
N GLY A 8 -2.73 -13.14 -1.27
CA GLY A 8 -1.91 -13.39 -0.09
C GLY A 8 -1.26 -12.09 0.34
N SER A 9 0.06 -12.06 0.40
CA SER A 9 0.80 -10.85 0.77
C SER A 9 1.46 -10.17 -0.42
N GLY A 10 1.10 -10.56 -1.64
CA GLY A 10 1.70 -10.00 -2.85
C GLY A 10 0.74 -9.12 -3.63
N LEU A 11 1.27 -8.10 -4.27
CA LEU A 11 0.54 -7.23 -5.18
C LEU A 11 0.94 -7.59 -6.61
N TYR A 12 -0.07 -7.88 -7.45
CA TYR A 12 0.14 -8.31 -8.83
C TYR A 12 -0.55 -7.34 -9.78
N ASP A 13 0.03 -7.16 -10.98
CA ASP A 13 -0.58 -6.33 -12.02
C ASP A 13 -1.57 -7.14 -12.86
N ALA A 14 -2.10 -6.52 -13.93
CA ALA A 14 -3.06 -7.16 -14.81
C ALA A 14 -2.49 -8.36 -15.57
N ASN A 15 -1.16 -8.42 -15.69
CA ASN A 15 -0.47 -9.52 -16.35
C ASN A 15 -0.02 -10.60 -15.38
N HIS A 16 -0.50 -10.55 -14.14
CA HIS A 16 -0.13 -11.50 -13.07
C HIS A 16 1.35 -11.44 -12.70
N GLN A 17 2.00 -10.31 -12.92
CA GLN A 17 3.38 -10.12 -12.51
C GLN A 17 3.44 -9.50 -11.13
N LEU A 18 4.32 -10.02 -10.29
CA LEU A 18 4.50 -9.49 -8.94
C LEU A 18 5.12 -8.11 -9.01
N ILE A 19 4.44 -7.13 -8.40
CA ILE A 19 4.93 -5.76 -8.29
C ILE A 19 5.60 -5.52 -6.95
N ALA A 20 4.98 -6.05 -5.89
CA ALA A 20 5.42 -5.81 -4.53
C ALA A 20 4.89 -6.91 -3.62
N LYS A 21 5.47 -7.03 -2.44
CA LYS A 21 4.98 -7.98 -1.45
C LYS A 21 5.18 -7.42 -0.06
N ALA A 22 4.47 -7.99 0.89
CA ALA A 22 4.60 -7.65 2.30
C ALA A 22 5.03 -8.88 3.08
N THR A 23 5.92 -8.69 4.03
CA THR A 23 6.34 -9.75 4.95
C THR A 23 6.28 -9.18 6.36
N GLY A 24 5.37 -9.70 7.19
CA GLY A 24 5.14 -9.10 8.49
C GLY A 24 4.67 -7.67 8.33
N GLU A 25 5.43 -6.72 8.89
CA GLU A 25 5.10 -5.30 8.80
C GLU A 25 5.87 -4.58 7.69
N SER A 26 6.70 -5.29 6.93
CA SER A 26 7.56 -4.67 5.93
C SER A 26 7.00 -4.80 4.53
N LEU A 27 7.19 -3.77 3.71
CA LEU A 27 6.85 -3.79 2.30
C LEU A 27 8.12 -3.92 1.47
N PHE A 28 8.06 -4.79 0.46
CA PHE A 28 9.18 -5.04 -0.45
C PHE A 28 8.73 -4.81 -1.88
N ASP A 29 9.63 -4.31 -2.72
CA ASP A 29 9.36 -4.19 -4.15
C ASP A 29 9.62 -5.53 -4.86
N ASN A 30 9.51 -5.55 -6.19
CA ASN A 30 9.70 -6.78 -6.95
C ASN A 30 11.17 -7.20 -7.05
N ALA A 31 12.10 -6.32 -6.66
CA ALA A 31 13.51 -6.65 -6.54
C ALA A 31 13.88 -7.14 -5.14
N ASN A 32 12.88 -7.36 -4.29
CA ASN A 32 13.05 -7.83 -2.93
C ASN A 32 13.78 -6.83 -2.03
N GLN A 33 13.65 -5.54 -2.35
CA GLN A 33 14.20 -4.47 -1.52
C GLN A 33 13.10 -3.89 -0.64
N ARG A 34 13.39 -3.74 0.65
CA ARG A 34 12.43 -3.16 1.57
C ARG A 34 12.24 -1.68 1.27
N VAL A 35 10.98 -1.25 1.14
CA VAL A 35 10.66 0.14 0.82
C VAL A 35 9.92 0.86 1.94
N GLY A 36 9.37 0.13 2.90
CA GLY A 36 8.66 0.75 3.99
C GLY A 36 8.25 -0.21 5.06
N ILE A 37 7.75 0.33 6.16
CA ILE A 37 7.29 -0.42 7.32
C ILE A 37 5.92 0.08 7.73
N ILE A 38 4.98 -0.85 7.94
CA ILE A 38 3.64 -0.52 8.40
C ILE A 38 3.56 -0.70 9.91
N ARG A 39 3.06 0.31 10.62
CA ARG A 39 2.81 0.23 12.05
C ARG A 39 1.42 0.79 12.33
N GLY A 40 0.49 -0.08 12.71
CA GLY A 40 -0.90 0.32 12.90
C GLY A 40 -1.50 0.84 11.61
N ASP A 41 -1.90 2.10 11.60
CA ASP A 41 -2.51 2.74 10.43
C ASP A 41 -1.54 3.62 9.66
N THR A 42 -0.25 3.50 9.92
CA THR A 42 0.75 4.40 9.36
C THR A 42 1.84 3.64 8.64
N LEU A 43 2.28 4.18 7.50
CA LEU A 43 3.40 3.67 6.74
C LEU A 43 4.60 4.57 6.98
N PHE A 44 5.74 3.96 7.34
CA PHE A 44 7.00 4.66 7.57
C PHE A 44 8.02 4.27 6.51
N ASP A 45 8.95 5.19 6.23
CA ASP A 45 10.07 4.87 5.35
C ASP A 45 11.16 4.14 6.14
N LEU A 46 12.28 3.83 5.48
CA LEU A 46 13.37 3.09 6.11
C LEU A 46 14.15 3.93 7.13
N GLN A 47 13.89 5.23 7.18
CA GLN A 47 14.50 6.14 8.14
C GLN A 47 13.54 6.49 9.27
N ASP A 48 12.47 5.72 9.40
CA ASP A 48 11.46 5.86 10.46
C ASP A 48 10.65 7.15 10.36
N ARG A 49 10.53 7.71 9.15
CA ARG A 49 9.73 8.90 8.92
C ARG A 49 8.38 8.52 8.35
N LYS A 50 7.33 9.18 8.83
CA LYS A 50 5.99 8.91 8.35
C LYS A 50 5.86 9.28 6.87
N MET A 51 5.35 8.34 6.07
CA MET A 51 5.09 8.57 4.65
C MET A 51 3.61 8.78 4.39
N MET A 52 2.75 8.01 5.06
CA MET A 52 1.32 7.97 4.78
C MET A 52 0.59 7.43 6.00
N SER A 53 -0.65 7.86 6.20
CA SER A 53 -1.52 7.28 7.22
C SER A 53 -2.94 7.14 6.70
N VAL A 54 -3.69 6.20 7.28
CA VAL A 54 -5.09 5.99 6.98
C VAL A 54 -5.89 6.38 8.21
N ARG A 55 -6.88 7.26 8.04
CA ARG A 55 -7.77 7.68 9.13
C ARG A 55 -9.20 7.55 8.64
N GLY A 56 -9.94 6.62 9.23
CA GLY A 56 -11.32 6.38 8.81
C GLY A 56 -11.38 5.97 7.35
N THR A 57 -12.00 6.79 6.52
CA THR A 57 -12.15 6.52 5.10
C THR A 57 -11.18 7.31 4.22
N GLU A 58 -10.19 7.97 4.83
CA GLU A 58 -9.29 8.88 4.11
C GLU A 58 -7.84 8.47 4.26
N ILE A 59 -7.05 8.80 3.23
CA ILE A 59 -5.61 8.55 3.21
C ILE A 59 -4.89 9.90 3.20
N TYR A 60 -3.90 10.03 4.08
CA TYR A 60 -3.14 11.27 4.26
C TYR A 60 -1.66 11.04 3.97
N ASP A 61 -1.00 12.06 3.46
CA ASP A 61 0.45 12.00 3.21
C ASP A 61 1.25 12.36 4.46
N ALA A 62 2.57 12.52 4.29
CA ALA A 62 3.47 12.83 5.40
C ALA A 62 3.19 14.19 6.03
N SER A 63 2.57 15.10 5.29
CA SER A 63 2.20 16.44 5.77
C SER A 63 0.79 16.49 6.31
N ASP A 64 0.14 15.34 6.48
CA ASP A 64 -1.25 15.22 6.93
C ASP A 64 -2.25 15.86 5.96
N LYS A 65 -1.89 15.93 4.68
CA LYS A 65 -2.81 16.36 3.64
C LYS A 65 -3.50 15.14 3.05
N ARG A 66 -4.82 15.26 2.85
CA ARG A 66 -5.58 14.18 2.25
C ARG A 66 -5.15 13.97 0.80
N VAL A 67 -4.77 12.75 0.44
CA VAL A 67 -4.36 12.42 -0.92
C VAL A 67 -5.41 11.61 -1.66
N ALA A 68 -6.25 10.85 -0.95
CA ALA A 68 -7.29 10.05 -1.58
C ALA A 68 -8.25 9.52 -0.53
N ALA A 69 -9.43 9.07 -0.99
CA ALA A 69 -10.35 8.30 -0.19
C ALA A 69 -10.02 6.82 -0.34
N ARG A 70 -10.39 6.01 0.65
CA ARG A 70 -10.20 4.55 0.59
C ARG A 70 -10.86 3.92 -0.63
N SER A 71 -11.95 4.50 -1.11
CA SER A 71 -12.64 3.97 -2.29
C SER A 71 -11.76 4.00 -3.53
N VAL A 72 -10.83 4.96 -3.63
CA VAL A 72 -9.88 5.02 -4.74
C VAL A 72 -8.97 3.79 -4.71
N VAL A 73 -8.48 3.42 -3.53
CA VAL A 73 -7.64 2.24 -3.36
C VAL A 73 -8.41 0.96 -3.70
N LYS A 74 -9.66 0.86 -3.21
CA LYS A 74 -10.49 -0.32 -3.47
C LYS A 74 -10.79 -0.51 -4.96
N LYS A 75 -10.91 0.59 -5.70
CA LYS A 75 -11.12 0.52 -7.14
C LYS A 75 -9.86 0.12 -7.87
N ALA A 76 -8.70 0.52 -7.37
CA ALA A 76 -7.42 0.23 -8.01
C ALA A 76 -6.92 -1.18 -7.70
N ILE A 77 -7.18 -1.68 -6.49
CA ILE A 77 -6.64 -2.97 -6.04
C ILE A 77 -7.80 -3.87 -5.59
N LYS A 78 -7.89 -5.05 -6.21
CA LYS A 78 -8.84 -6.08 -5.80
C LYS A 78 -8.14 -7.08 -4.88
N GLY A 79 -8.94 -7.74 -4.06
CA GLY A 79 -8.45 -8.82 -3.21
C GLY A 79 -8.74 -8.58 -1.74
N ALA A 80 -8.63 -9.65 -0.95
CA ALA A 80 -8.86 -9.61 0.48
C ALA A 80 -7.55 -9.33 1.21
N ALA A 81 -7.36 -8.10 1.64
CA ALA A 81 -6.19 -7.70 2.42
C ALA A 81 -6.58 -6.58 3.37
N GLU A 82 -5.76 -6.36 4.39
CA GLU A 82 -6.01 -5.28 5.32
C GLU A 82 -5.98 -3.93 4.60
N GLU A 83 -6.79 -3.00 5.07
CA GLU A 83 -6.91 -1.69 4.44
C GLU A 83 -5.60 -0.93 4.41
N ILE A 84 -4.85 -0.97 5.51
CA ILE A 84 -3.56 -0.29 5.56
C ILE A 84 -2.58 -0.90 4.56
N MET A 85 -2.62 -2.20 4.37
CA MET A 85 -1.78 -2.89 3.40
C MET A 85 -2.08 -2.43 1.99
N CYS A 86 -3.36 -2.42 1.61
CA CYS A 86 -3.79 -1.98 0.29
C CYS A 86 -3.45 -0.50 0.07
N ALA A 87 -3.68 0.33 1.07
CA ALA A 87 -3.38 1.75 0.98
C ALA A 87 -1.88 1.99 0.80
N ALA A 88 -1.06 1.26 1.55
CA ALA A 88 0.40 1.39 1.44
C ALA A 88 0.90 0.94 0.07
N MET A 89 0.37 -0.17 -0.45
CA MET A 89 0.72 -0.65 -1.78
C MET A 89 0.32 0.37 -2.84
N TRP A 90 -0.89 0.92 -2.72
CA TRP A 90 -1.35 1.95 -3.65
C TRP A 90 -0.46 3.19 -3.60
N PHE A 91 -0.14 3.64 -2.40
CA PHE A 91 0.66 4.86 -2.21
C PHE A 91 2.07 4.70 -2.79
N CYS A 92 2.70 3.57 -2.57
CA CYS A 92 4.10 3.34 -2.97
C CYS A 92 4.25 2.94 -4.43
N PHE A 93 3.30 2.21 -5.00
CA PHE A 93 3.52 1.52 -6.27
C PHE A 93 2.53 1.89 -7.37
N ILE A 94 1.39 2.44 -7.06
CA ILE A 94 0.32 2.64 -8.03
C ILE A 94 0.04 4.10 -8.33
N ARG A 95 -0.05 4.95 -7.31
CA ARG A 95 -0.43 6.36 -7.50
C ARG A 95 0.58 7.17 -8.29
#